data_b5e42fdb66cf45fc96c29ed0d16cc1d4
#
_entry.id   b5e42fdb66cf45fc96c29ed0d16cc1d4
#
_cell.length_a   1.000
_cell.length_b   1.000
_cell.length_c   1.000
_cell.angle_alpha   90.00
_cell.angle_beta   90.00
_cell.angle_gamma   90.00
#
_symmetry.space_group_name_H-M   'P 1'
#
loop_
_entity.id
_entity.type
_entity.pdbx_description
1 polymer ?
#
loop_
_entity_poly.entity_id
_entity_poly.type
_entity_poly.pdbx_seq_one_letter_code
_entity_poly.pdbx_strand_id
1 'polypeptide(L)'
;MNGGDVYAEWITFGGGDSEETVEYRGRSKVLLYMEDVESLKTGMKLTLSCSLSRPDSADNPGEFDAREYYSHKGIYIVGKDISILECGEDYSRIGDILFRLRIKSGEIIDSVFGETDGSVIKAMLLGDKSGIDRDTKKLFQMNGIAHILAISGVHIAIIGMTLFGVLRRLTGSYMASGIMAISVIVLYGVMTGMASSTVRAMIMMVISVIGQVKGRSPDMLTSAGTASVIQALIDPGIILDAGFQLSFAAVLGMAVPGALMKKLIPTKNKVVSTLVMNLAITLATGPLVIFYYYQFPLYSIFLNLLIVPLVSVIIFVSIVVIAAMLIFPGILQGNEMAVCIGAFPVKLILAIYRQLCEWAMELPFYSINTGHVSVMMIVVFYMAMVGVLILLVRAKSADCARVRRRMVCLC
;
A
#
# COMPACT_ATOMS: atom_id res chain seq x y z
N MET A 1 6.59 -10.42 16.23
CA MET A 1 5.94 -11.47 15.39
C MET A 1 6.36 -11.25 13.95
N ASN A 2 7.36 -11.96 13.47
CA ASN A 2 7.83 -11.89 12.10
C ASN A 2 7.04 -12.90 11.26
N GLY A 3 5.87 -12.49 10.73
CA GLY A 3 5.08 -13.30 9.84
C GLY A 3 5.70 -13.36 8.45
N GLY A 4 6.28 -14.47 8.08
CA GLY A 4 6.63 -14.78 6.70
C GLY A 4 5.56 -15.67 6.07
N ASP A 5 5.21 -15.43 4.80
CA ASP A 5 4.35 -16.35 4.05
C ASP A 5 5.09 -17.67 3.87
N VAL A 6 4.59 -18.74 4.47
CA VAL A 6 5.13 -20.09 4.30
C VAL A 6 4.26 -20.82 3.31
N TYR A 7 4.87 -21.39 2.27
CA TYR A 7 4.19 -22.26 1.31
C TYR A 7 4.45 -23.70 1.70
N ALA A 8 3.41 -24.44 2.08
CA ALA A 8 3.51 -25.86 2.29
C ALA A 8 3.31 -26.62 0.97
N GLU A 9 4.33 -27.36 0.52
CA GLU A 9 4.19 -28.29 -0.63
C GLU A 9 3.58 -29.63 -0.20
N TRP A 10 3.70 -29.98 1.09
CA TRP A 10 3.23 -31.24 1.66
C TRP A 10 2.70 -30.97 3.07
N ILE A 11 1.50 -31.41 3.35
CA ILE A 11 0.92 -31.43 4.69
C ILE A 11 0.55 -32.86 5.01
N THR A 12 1.21 -33.43 6.02
CA THR A 12 0.86 -34.75 6.54
C THR A 12 0.09 -34.53 7.83
N PHE A 13 -1.15 -34.99 7.92
CA PHE A 13 -1.94 -34.95 9.14
C PHE A 13 -1.72 -36.25 9.92
N GLY A 14 -1.08 -36.15 11.09
CA GLY A 14 -1.02 -37.25 12.06
C GLY A 14 -2.00 -36.94 13.21
N GLY A 15 -3.04 -37.72 13.38
CA GLY A 15 -3.91 -37.67 14.57
C GLY A 15 -3.36 -38.60 15.66
N GLY A 16 -3.31 -38.10 16.92
CA GLY A 16 -2.89 -38.97 18.07
C GLY A 16 -3.70 -40.26 18.09
N ASP A 17 -2.99 -41.37 18.39
CA ASP A 17 -3.47 -42.76 18.54
C ASP A 17 -3.97 -43.54 17.34
N SER A 18 -4.09 -42.96 16.16
CA SER A 18 -4.33 -43.69 14.92
C SER A 18 -3.41 -43.18 13.81
N GLU A 19 -2.58 -44.06 13.25
CA GLU A 19 -1.64 -43.81 12.14
C GLU A 19 -2.33 -43.58 10.78
N GLU A 20 -3.37 -42.77 10.70
CA GLU A 20 -3.88 -42.32 9.44
C GLU A 20 -3.17 -41.00 9.06
N THR A 21 -2.03 -41.13 8.40
CA THR A 21 -1.37 -40.03 7.72
C THR A 21 -2.14 -39.69 6.44
N VAL A 22 -2.84 -38.57 6.43
CA VAL A 22 -3.44 -38.03 5.20
C VAL A 22 -2.41 -37.12 4.54
N GLU A 23 -1.83 -37.56 3.44
CA GLU A 23 -0.93 -36.72 2.62
C GLU A 23 -1.76 -35.78 1.74
N TYR A 24 -1.66 -34.49 1.98
CA TYR A 24 -2.19 -33.47 1.08
C TYR A 24 -1.09 -33.00 0.13
N ARG A 25 -1.26 -33.26 -1.18
CA ARG A 25 -0.40 -32.75 -2.24
C ARG A 25 -1.01 -31.49 -2.83
N GLY A 26 -0.52 -30.33 -2.47
CA GLY A 26 -0.96 -29.07 -3.06
C GLY A 26 -0.12 -27.89 -2.60
N ARG A 27 0.02 -26.86 -3.44
CA ARG A 27 0.63 -25.60 -3.02
C ARG A 27 -0.44 -24.77 -2.29
N SER A 28 -0.37 -24.74 -0.98
CA SER A 28 -1.22 -23.90 -0.15
C SER A 28 -0.37 -22.95 0.67
N LYS A 29 -0.82 -21.71 0.83
CA LYS A 29 -0.23 -20.78 1.79
C LYS A 29 -0.71 -21.15 3.18
N VAL A 30 0.22 -21.30 4.11
CA VAL A 30 -0.06 -21.55 5.52
C VAL A 30 0.53 -20.40 6.33
N LEU A 31 -0.24 -19.84 7.25
CA LEU A 31 0.22 -18.83 8.18
C LEU A 31 0.78 -19.52 9.43
N LEU A 32 2.05 -19.35 9.72
CA LEU A 32 2.71 -19.93 10.88
C LEU A 32 3.09 -18.83 11.87
N TYR A 33 2.74 -18.99 13.15
CA TYR A 33 3.15 -18.13 14.25
C TYR A 33 4.35 -18.73 14.96
N MET A 34 5.55 -18.23 14.66
CA MET A 34 6.82 -18.71 15.23
C MET A 34 7.46 -17.61 16.07
N GLU A 35 8.05 -17.99 17.21
CA GLU A 35 8.75 -17.06 18.10
C GLU A 35 10.21 -16.86 17.66
N ASP A 36 10.88 -17.90 17.17
CA ASP A 36 12.29 -17.86 16.76
C ASP A 36 12.41 -18.13 15.25
N VAL A 37 12.73 -17.09 14.50
CA VAL A 37 12.89 -17.12 13.04
C VAL A 37 14.32 -16.78 12.60
N GLU A 38 15.23 -16.43 13.53
CA GLU A 38 16.57 -15.93 13.20
C GLU A 38 17.44 -16.98 12.50
N SER A 39 17.23 -18.27 12.79
CA SER A 39 17.96 -19.38 12.17
C SER A 39 17.43 -19.78 10.79
N LEU A 40 16.23 -19.30 10.40
CA LEU A 40 15.57 -19.71 9.17
C LEU A 40 15.95 -18.81 7.98
N LYS A 41 16.14 -19.46 6.82
CA LYS A 41 16.43 -18.76 5.56
C LYS A 41 15.26 -18.84 4.60
N THR A 42 15.06 -17.80 3.81
CA THR A 42 13.97 -17.74 2.84
C THR A 42 14.11 -18.81 1.76
N GLY A 43 13.04 -19.59 1.54
CA GLY A 43 13.02 -20.68 0.55
C GLY A 43 13.55 -22.01 1.08
N MET A 44 13.82 -22.12 2.37
CA MET A 44 14.26 -23.34 3.04
C MET A 44 13.10 -24.33 3.15
N LYS A 45 13.40 -25.61 2.96
CA LYS A 45 12.43 -26.68 3.23
C LYS A 45 12.47 -27.00 4.73
N LEU A 46 11.30 -27.00 5.35
CA LEU A 46 11.16 -27.24 6.78
C LEU A 46 10.20 -28.40 7.00
N THR A 47 10.57 -29.33 7.87
CA THR A 47 9.66 -30.31 8.45
C THR A 47 9.25 -29.82 9.82
N LEU A 48 7.95 -29.54 10.00
CA LEU A 48 7.40 -28.94 11.20
C LEU A 48 6.36 -29.86 11.83
N SER A 49 6.30 -29.88 13.16
CA SER A 49 5.12 -30.33 13.90
C SER A 49 4.39 -29.11 14.46
N CYS A 50 3.10 -28.98 14.19
CA CYS A 50 2.32 -27.83 14.64
C CYS A 50 0.83 -28.21 14.80
N SER A 51 0.14 -27.45 15.61
CA SER A 51 -1.32 -27.50 15.73
C SER A 51 -1.95 -26.67 14.60
N LEU A 52 -2.73 -27.31 13.73
CA LEU A 52 -3.37 -26.65 12.60
C LEU A 52 -4.81 -26.24 12.96
N SER A 53 -5.16 -24.99 12.69
CA SER A 53 -6.52 -24.47 12.86
C SER A 53 -6.94 -23.67 11.64
N ARG A 54 -8.25 -23.47 11.47
CA ARG A 54 -8.76 -22.46 10.52
C ARG A 54 -8.68 -21.08 11.15
N PRO A 55 -8.47 -20.02 10.37
CA PRO A 55 -8.63 -18.66 10.88
C PRO A 55 -10.00 -18.45 11.50
N ASP A 56 -10.06 -17.64 12.55
CA ASP A 56 -11.32 -17.35 13.27
C ASP A 56 -12.27 -16.55 12.38
N SER A 57 -13.56 -16.90 12.40
CA SER A 57 -14.61 -16.08 11.79
C SER A 57 -15.08 -15.00 12.77
N ALA A 58 -15.63 -13.91 12.26
CA ALA A 58 -16.26 -12.90 13.10
C ALA A 58 -17.45 -13.48 13.85
N ASP A 59 -17.49 -13.27 15.16
CA ASP A 59 -18.62 -13.68 16.03
C ASP A 59 -19.72 -12.61 16.08
N ASN A 60 -19.36 -11.34 15.83
CA ASN A 60 -20.28 -10.22 15.90
C ASN A 60 -20.31 -9.40 14.60
N PRO A 61 -21.45 -8.81 14.23
CA PRO A 61 -21.53 -7.90 13.09
C PRO A 61 -20.59 -6.70 13.25
N GLY A 62 -19.68 -6.50 12.26
CA GLY A 62 -18.68 -5.43 12.28
C GLY A 62 -17.35 -5.79 12.92
N GLU A 63 -17.22 -7.00 13.46
CA GLU A 63 -15.94 -7.55 13.88
C GLU A 63 -15.09 -7.94 12.66
N PHE A 64 -13.76 -7.92 12.82
CA PHE A 64 -12.84 -8.33 11.76
C PHE A 64 -12.93 -9.85 11.53
N ASP A 65 -13.40 -10.25 10.35
CA ASP A 65 -13.43 -11.65 9.93
C ASP A 65 -12.06 -12.07 9.39
N ALA A 66 -11.27 -12.75 10.23
CA ALA A 66 -9.95 -13.22 9.84
C ALA A 66 -10.04 -14.34 8.78
N ARG A 67 -11.08 -15.17 8.82
CA ARG A 67 -11.31 -16.24 7.85
C ARG A 67 -11.54 -15.67 6.45
N GLU A 68 -12.43 -14.69 6.31
CA GLU A 68 -12.68 -14.01 5.04
C GLU A 68 -11.43 -13.29 4.54
N TYR A 69 -10.77 -12.51 5.42
CA TYR A 69 -9.56 -11.76 5.08
C TYR A 69 -8.41 -12.65 4.59
N TYR A 70 -8.13 -13.77 5.29
CA TYR A 70 -7.07 -14.67 4.89
C TYR A 70 -7.45 -15.54 3.68
N SER A 71 -8.72 -15.89 3.51
CA SER A 71 -9.19 -16.64 2.33
C SER A 71 -8.94 -15.87 1.03
N HIS A 72 -9.15 -14.54 1.03
CA HIS A 72 -8.83 -13.68 -0.12
C HIS A 72 -7.32 -13.63 -0.44
N LYS A 73 -6.46 -14.01 0.51
CA LYS A 73 -5.01 -14.14 0.32
C LYS A 73 -4.57 -15.56 -0.01
N GLY A 74 -5.51 -16.49 -0.15
CA GLY A 74 -5.24 -17.90 -0.40
C GLY A 74 -4.69 -18.64 0.84
N ILE A 75 -4.90 -18.10 2.05
CA ILE A 75 -4.48 -18.70 3.33
C ILE A 75 -5.72 -19.26 4.02
N TYR A 76 -5.79 -20.59 4.13
CA TYR A 76 -6.94 -21.29 4.71
C TYR A 76 -6.61 -21.98 6.02
N ILE A 77 -5.30 -22.06 6.36
CA ILE A 77 -4.78 -22.80 7.51
C ILE A 77 -3.81 -21.91 8.27
N VAL A 78 -3.90 -21.97 9.59
CA VAL A 78 -3.00 -21.32 10.54
C VAL A 78 -2.35 -22.38 11.42
N GLY A 79 -1.03 -22.36 11.54
CA GLY A 79 -0.26 -23.23 12.44
C GLY A 79 0.16 -22.50 13.71
N LYS A 80 -0.09 -23.13 14.86
CA LYS A 80 0.33 -22.66 16.19
C LYS A 80 1.18 -23.75 16.86
N ASP A 81 1.88 -23.42 17.94
CA ASP A 81 2.69 -24.36 18.74
C ASP A 81 3.71 -25.13 17.88
N ILE A 82 4.50 -24.37 17.13
CA ILE A 82 5.37 -24.91 16.09
C ILE A 82 6.67 -25.42 16.69
N SER A 83 7.00 -26.70 16.40
CA SER A 83 8.31 -27.27 16.64
C SER A 83 8.97 -27.67 15.33
N ILE A 84 10.21 -27.21 15.11
CA ILE A 84 10.99 -27.53 13.92
C ILE A 84 11.64 -28.89 14.15
N LEU A 85 11.33 -29.86 13.28
CA LEU A 85 11.90 -31.20 13.33
C LEU A 85 13.16 -31.29 12.46
N GLU A 86 13.11 -30.78 11.24
CA GLU A 86 14.22 -30.81 10.30
C GLU A 86 14.29 -29.54 9.49
N CYS A 87 15.50 -29.07 9.18
CA CYS A 87 15.80 -27.95 8.30
C CYS A 87 16.61 -28.46 7.10
N GLY A 88 16.12 -28.19 5.90
CA GLY A 88 16.84 -28.44 4.65
C GLY A 88 17.98 -27.43 4.45
N GLU A 89 18.98 -27.81 3.67
CA GLU A 89 20.14 -26.95 3.37
C GLU A 89 19.88 -25.99 2.17
N ASP A 90 18.92 -26.33 1.31
CA ASP A 90 18.58 -25.55 0.11
C ASP A 90 17.80 -24.30 0.50
N TYR A 91 18.25 -23.14 0.05
CA TYR A 91 17.56 -21.85 0.27
C TYR A 91 17.77 -20.87 -0.89
N SER A 92 16.90 -19.87 -0.98
CA SER A 92 17.01 -18.80 -1.96
C SER A 92 18.03 -17.75 -1.50
N ARG A 93 19.23 -17.71 -2.10
CA ARG A 93 20.26 -16.72 -1.76
C ARG A 93 19.78 -15.28 -1.91
N ILE A 94 19.05 -14.99 -2.98
CA ILE A 94 18.49 -13.62 -3.21
C ILE A 94 17.43 -13.31 -2.15
N GLY A 95 16.52 -14.25 -1.88
CA GLY A 95 15.51 -14.10 -0.83
C GLY A 95 16.11 -13.84 0.55
N ASP A 96 17.16 -14.60 0.93
CA ASP A 96 17.84 -14.44 2.21
C ASP A 96 18.56 -13.08 2.32
N ILE A 97 19.23 -12.63 1.26
CA ILE A 97 19.87 -11.30 1.22
C ILE A 97 18.82 -10.20 1.42
N LEU A 98 17.69 -10.27 0.71
CA LEU A 98 16.62 -9.29 0.83
C LEU A 98 15.97 -9.31 2.22
N PHE A 99 15.78 -10.48 2.79
CA PHE A 99 15.24 -10.64 4.14
C PHE A 99 16.18 -10.03 5.20
N ARG A 100 17.49 -10.35 5.13
CA ARG A 100 18.49 -9.74 6.02
C ARG A 100 18.59 -8.23 5.86
N LEU A 101 18.52 -7.73 4.60
CA LEU A 101 18.48 -6.29 4.33
C LEU A 101 17.25 -5.65 4.97
N ARG A 102 16.08 -6.30 4.89
CA ARG A 102 14.85 -5.83 5.54
C ARG A 102 15.01 -5.76 7.06
N ILE A 103 15.52 -6.83 7.71
CA ILE A 103 15.76 -6.86 9.17
C ILE A 103 16.72 -5.74 9.55
N LYS A 104 17.88 -5.67 8.91
CA LYS A 104 18.90 -4.67 9.21
C LYS A 104 18.40 -3.23 9.00
N SER A 105 17.58 -3.01 7.97
CA SER A 105 16.92 -1.72 7.76
C SER A 105 15.93 -1.41 8.88
N GLY A 106 15.21 -2.42 9.39
CA GLY A 106 14.31 -2.28 10.54
C GLY A 106 15.05 -1.89 11.83
N GLU A 107 16.17 -2.53 12.13
CA GLU A 107 17.04 -2.21 13.27
C GLU A 107 17.60 -0.78 13.18
N ILE A 108 18.04 -0.35 11.99
CA ILE A 108 18.47 1.02 11.75
C ILE A 108 17.33 2.00 12.00
N ILE A 109 16.14 1.71 11.50
CA ILE A 109 14.96 2.57 11.72
C ILE A 109 14.68 2.71 13.22
N ASP A 110 14.68 1.63 13.98
CA ASP A 110 14.42 1.66 15.42
C ASP A 110 15.51 2.45 16.18
N SER A 111 16.78 2.26 15.81
CA SER A 111 17.89 2.99 16.44
C SER A 111 17.85 4.50 16.16
N VAL A 112 17.42 4.92 14.97
CA VAL A 112 17.42 6.33 14.54
C VAL A 112 16.15 7.06 14.96
N PHE A 113 14.98 6.42 14.77
CA PHE A 113 13.69 7.08 14.95
C PHE A 113 13.02 6.73 16.28
N GLY A 114 13.47 5.68 16.98
CA GLY A 114 12.85 5.12 18.18
C GLY A 114 11.68 4.18 17.86
N GLU A 115 11.16 3.49 18.85
CA GLU A 115 10.14 2.44 18.65
C GLU A 115 8.83 2.97 18.03
N THR A 116 8.29 4.08 18.54
CA THR A 116 6.98 4.59 18.12
C THR A 116 7.02 5.16 16.70
N ASP A 117 7.94 6.09 16.41
CA ASP A 117 8.07 6.67 15.07
C ASP A 117 8.66 5.64 14.10
N GLY A 118 9.59 4.80 14.59
CA GLY A 118 10.19 3.71 13.82
C GLY A 118 9.16 2.70 13.33
N SER A 119 8.17 2.34 14.15
CA SER A 119 7.11 1.41 13.75
C SER A 119 6.28 1.96 12.57
N VAL A 120 5.97 3.26 12.58
CA VAL A 120 5.29 3.94 11.46
C VAL A 120 6.15 3.91 10.20
N ILE A 121 7.45 4.22 10.32
CA ILE A 121 8.38 4.23 9.18
C ILE A 121 8.59 2.81 8.64
N LYS A 122 8.71 1.79 9.50
CA LYS A 122 8.78 0.37 9.09
C LYS A 122 7.55 -0.05 8.30
N ALA A 123 6.36 0.35 8.74
CA ALA A 123 5.13 0.09 7.99
C ALA A 123 5.13 0.76 6.61
N MET A 124 5.60 2.01 6.53
CA MET A 124 5.63 2.78 5.29
C MET A 124 6.70 2.30 4.30
N LEU A 125 7.89 1.89 4.77
CA LEU A 125 9.02 1.53 3.92
C LEU A 125 9.22 0.03 3.77
N LEU A 126 9.01 -0.76 4.82
CA LEU A 126 9.27 -2.18 4.81
C LEU A 126 7.99 -3.03 4.76
N GLY A 127 6.82 -2.39 4.85
CA GLY A 127 5.52 -3.06 4.91
C GLY A 127 5.27 -3.81 6.24
N ASP A 128 6.12 -3.58 7.24
CA ASP A 128 6.00 -4.22 8.55
C ASP A 128 5.12 -3.39 9.49
N LYS A 129 3.94 -3.90 9.79
CA LYS A 129 2.93 -3.27 10.66
C LYS A 129 2.91 -3.85 12.07
N SER A 130 3.75 -4.81 12.38
CA SER A 130 3.71 -5.59 13.62
C SER A 130 3.98 -4.73 14.86
N GLY A 131 4.87 -3.73 14.73
CA GLY A 131 5.26 -2.83 15.82
C GLY A 131 4.36 -1.62 16.03
N ILE A 132 3.30 -1.43 15.22
CA ILE A 132 2.42 -0.26 15.38
C ILE A 132 1.49 -0.49 16.57
N ASP A 133 1.52 0.43 17.54
CA ASP A 133 0.62 0.43 18.67
C ASP A 133 -0.85 0.64 18.25
N ARG A 134 -1.78 0.12 19.08
CA ARG A 134 -3.22 0.16 18.78
C ARG A 134 -3.74 1.60 18.70
N ASP A 135 -3.22 2.49 19.52
CA ASP A 135 -3.66 3.88 19.59
C ASP A 135 -3.26 4.65 18.34
N THR A 136 -2.01 4.54 17.88
CA THR A 136 -1.54 5.13 16.61
C THR A 136 -2.32 4.55 15.41
N LYS A 137 -2.56 3.24 15.39
CA LYS A 137 -3.36 2.61 14.33
C LYS A 137 -4.79 3.16 14.31
N LYS A 138 -5.44 3.24 15.47
CA LYS A 138 -6.78 3.79 15.64
C LYS A 138 -6.84 5.27 15.26
N LEU A 139 -5.87 6.08 15.74
CA LEU A 139 -5.76 7.50 15.40
C LEU A 139 -5.75 7.72 13.88
N PHE A 140 -4.94 6.96 13.14
CA PHE A 140 -4.81 7.09 11.70
C PHE A 140 -6.05 6.54 10.95
N GLN A 141 -6.68 5.50 11.46
CA GLN A 141 -7.93 4.97 10.91
C GLN A 141 -9.08 5.97 11.03
N MET A 142 -9.31 6.50 12.24
CA MET A 142 -10.38 7.44 12.53
C MET A 142 -10.27 8.73 11.71
N ASN A 143 -9.05 9.13 11.34
CA ASN A 143 -8.77 10.29 10.52
C ASN A 143 -8.69 9.99 8.99
N GLY A 144 -8.91 8.73 8.57
CA GLY A 144 -8.90 8.32 7.16
C GLY A 144 -7.53 8.35 6.49
N ILE A 145 -6.45 8.33 7.27
CA ILE A 145 -5.06 8.35 6.78
C ILE A 145 -4.34 7.00 6.98
N ALA A 146 -5.06 5.96 7.41
CA ALA A 146 -4.48 4.63 7.60
C ALA A 146 -3.80 4.05 6.34
N HIS A 147 -4.15 4.55 5.16
CA HIS A 147 -3.53 4.15 3.89
C HIS A 147 -2.04 4.51 3.79
N ILE A 148 -1.54 5.45 4.58
CA ILE A 148 -0.11 5.78 4.63
C ILE A 148 0.71 4.73 5.37
N LEU A 149 0.09 3.94 6.27
CA LEU A 149 0.71 2.81 6.96
C LEU A 149 0.85 1.56 6.05
N ALA A 150 0.64 1.72 4.79
CA ALA A 150 0.85 0.67 3.80
C ALA A 150 1.73 1.22 2.67
N ILE A 151 2.52 0.34 2.06
CA ILE A 151 3.27 0.73 0.87
C ILE A 151 2.27 1.06 -0.23
N SER A 152 2.25 2.32 -0.63
CA SER A 152 1.31 2.85 -1.61
C SER A 152 1.95 3.05 -2.98
N GLY A 153 1.11 3.32 -3.98
CA GLY A 153 1.59 3.67 -5.32
C GLY A 153 2.50 4.90 -5.34
N VAL A 154 2.29 5.84 -4.41
CA VAL A 154 3.15 7.04 -4.25
C VAL A 154 4.56 6.64 -3.81
N HIS A 155 4.70 5.70 -2.86
CA HIS A 155 6.00 5.19 -2.41
C HIS A 155 6.80 4.60 -3.57
N ILE A 156 6.19 3.67 -4.32
CA ILE A 156 6.82 3.03 -5.47
C ILE A 156 7.17 4.03 -6.57
N ALA A 157 6.27 4.99 -6.83
CA ALA A 157 6.52 6.03 -7.83
C ALA A 157 7.69 6.95 -7.42
N ILE A 158 7.76 7.39 -6.16
CA ILE A 158 8.86 8.23 -5.67
C ILE A 158 10.19 7.46 -5.77
N ILE A 159 10.27 6.25 -5.23
CA ILE A 159 11.49 5.44 -5.22
C ILE A 159 11.92 5.18 -6.68
N GLY A 160 11.02 4.66 -7.48
CA GLY A 160 11.33 4.19 -8.82
C GLY A 160 11.62 5.30 -9.81
N MET A 161 10.82 6.37 -9.83
CA MET A 161 11.04 7.48 -10.76
C MET A 161 12.25 8.32 -10.37
N THR A 162 12.52 8.49 -9.06
CA THR A 162 13.75 9.15 -8.61
C THR A 162 14.97 8.32 -9.00
N LEU A 163 14.95 7.01 -8.74
CA LEU A 163 16.03 6.11 -9.12
C LEU A 163 16.26 6.11 -10.64
N PHE A 164 15.19 5.97 -11.43
CA PHE A 164 15.27 6.04 -12.88
C PHE A 164 15.89 7.37 -13.36
N GLY A 165 15.47 8.50 -12.78
CA GLY A 165 15.99 9.83 -13.10
C GLY A 165 17.47 9.98 -12.78
N VAL A 166 17.92 9.49 -11.62
CA VAL A 166 19.33 9.49 -11.21
C VAL A 166 20.16 8.59 -12.13
N LEU A 167 19.74 7.34 -12.32
CA LEU A 167 20.43 6.39 -13.19
C LEU A 167 20.55 6.90 -14.63
N ARG A 168 19.51 7.55 -15.15
CA ARG A 168 19.52 8.15 -16.47
C ARG A 168 20.56 9.27 -16.60
N ARG A 169 20.74 10.09 -15.56
CA ARG A 169 21.78 11.13 -15.55
C ARG A 169 23.18 10.54 -15.49
N LEU A 170 23.36 9.41 -14.79
CA LEU A 170 24.65 8.74 -14.64
C LEU A 170 25.02 7.92 -15.88
N THR A 171 24.08 7.18 -16.46
CA THR A 171 24.35 6.27 -17.58
C THR A 171 24.18 6.92 -18.95
N GLY A 172 23.45 8.03 -19.05
CA GLY A 172 23.07 8.66 -20.32
C GLY A 172 22.08 7.84 -21.17
N SER A 173 21.72 6.62 -20.75
CA SER A 173 20.89 5.68 -21.50
C SER A 173 19.53 5.45 -20.86
N TYR A 174 18.44 5.65 -21.62
CA TYR A 174 17.09 5.32 -21.17
C TYR A 174 16.88 3.83 -20.93
N MET A 175 17.46 2.98 -21.80
CA MET A 175 17.32 1.53 -21.73
C MET A 175 18.00 0.96 -20.49
N ALA A 176 19.29 1.28 -20.30
CA ALA A 176 20.06 0.80 -19.14
C ALA A 176 19.44 1.27 -17.83
N SER A 177 19.08 2.55 -17.71
CA SER A 177 18.42 3.12 -16.54
C SER A 177 17.07 2.46 -16.28
N GLY A 178 16.31 2.17 -17.34
CA GLY A 178 15.01 1.50 -17.23
C GLY A 178 15.13 0.09 -16.67
N ILE A 179 16.03 -0.71 -17.22
CA ILE A 179 16.29 -2.09 -16.74
C ILE A 179 16.72 -2.06 -15.27
N MET A 180 17.70 -1.23 -14.92
CA MET A 180 18.19 -1.13 -13.54
C MET A 180 17.10 -0.67 -12.56
N ALA A 181 16.31 0.35 -12.91
CA ALA A 181 15.24 0.85 -12.06
C ALA A 181 14.13 -0.21 -11.85
N ILE A 182 13.73 -0.91 -12.91
CA ILE A 182 12.75 -2.00 -12.83
C ILE A 182 13.28 -3.12 -11.94
N SER A 183 14.55 -3.55 -12.13
CA SER A 183 15.15 -4.60 -11.30
C SER A 183 15.14 -4.24 -9.81
N VAL A 184 15.54 -3.01 -9.46
CA VAL A 184 15.55 -2.56 -8.06
C VAL A 184 14.12 -2.51 -7.48
N ILE A 185 13.14 -2.04 -8.24
CA ILE A 185 11.74 -1.98 -7.78
C ILE A 185 11.15 -3.38 -7.60
N VAL A 186 11.47 -4.33 -8.46
CA VAL A 186 11.04 -5.74 -8.29
C VAL A 186 11.67 -6.34 -7.03
N LEU A 187 12.97 -6.15 -6.82
CA LEU A 187 13.66 -6.61 -5.61
C LEU A 187 13.07 -5.96 -4.34
N TYR A 188 12.78 -4.65 -4.39
CA TYR A 188 12.10 -3.95 -3.30
C TYR A 188 10.71 -4.52 -3.04
N GLY A 189 9.91 -4.82 -4.07
CA GLY A 189 8.61 -5.46 -3.92
C GLY A 189 8.70 -6.82 -3.24
N VAL A 190 9.68 -7.65 -3.65
CA VAL A 190 9.95 -8.96 -3.01
C VAL A 190 10.35 -8.77 -1.55
N MET A 191 11.26 -7.83 -1.24
CA MET A 191 11.70 -7.50 0.11
C MET A 191 10.53 -7.10 1.03
N THR A 192 9.53 -6.40 0.49
CA THR A 192 8.38 -5.87 1.24
C THR A 192 7.16 -6.80 1.26
N GLY A 193 7.28 -8.01 0.70
CA GLY A 193 6.24 -9.05 0.77
C GLY A 193 5.16 -8.96 -0.32
N MET A 194 5.40 -8.25 -1.45
CA MET A 194 4.54 -8.23 -2.64
C MET A 194 3.05 -7.95 -2.34
N ALA A 195 2.76 -7.02 -1.42
CA ALA A 195 1.38 -6.62 -1.13
C ALA A 195 0.64 -6.18 -2.41
N SER A 196 -0.68 -6.43 -2.50
CA SER A 196 -1.51 -6.12 -3.67
C SER A 196 -1.32 -4.70 -4.22
N SER A 197 -1.29 -3.71 -3.31
CA SER A 197 -1.03 -2.30 -3.67
C SER A 197 0.37 -2.07 -4.24
N THR A 198 1.37 -2.78 -3.71
CA THR A 198 2.77 -2.72 -4.18
C THR A 198 2.89 -3.32 -5.58
N VAL A 199 2.34 -4.52 -5.81
CA VAL A 199 2.37 -5.20 -7.11
C VAL A 199 1.72 -4.35 -8.19
N ARG A 200 0.54 -3.75 -7.92
CA ARG A 200 -0.10 -2.85 -8.86
C ARG A 200 0.78 -1.66 -9.21
N ALA A 201 1.32 -0.98 -8.20
CA ALA A 201 2.18 0.18 -8.42
C ALA A 201 3.44 -0.16 -9.19
N MET A 202 4.03 -1.34 -8.93
CA MET A 202 5.17 -1.85 -9.68
C MET A 202 4.82 -2.07 -11.16
N ILE A 203 3.70 -2.74 -11.46
CA ILE A 203 3.26 -2.97 -12.85
C ILE A 203 3.05 -1.64 -13.56
N MET A 204 2.33 -0.70 -12.94
CA MET A 204 2.10 0.63 -13.50
C MET A 204 3.41 1.39 -13.74
N MET A 205 4.36 1.29 -12.81
CA MET A 205 5.67 1.91 -12.97
C MET A 205 6.48 1.26 -14.09
N VAL A 206 6.49 -0.08 -14.20
CA VAL A 206 7.14 -0.80 -15.29
C VAL A 206 6.61 -0.33 -16.64
N ILE A 207 5.28 -0.23 -16.78
CA ILE A 207 4.64 0.29 -18.00
C ILE A 207 5.08 1.74 -18.27
N SER A 208 5.17 2.56 -17.22
CA SER A 208 5.61 3.96 -17.32
C SER A 208 7.05 4.08 -17.82
N VAL A 209 7.96 3.28 -17.27
CA VAL A 209 9.38 3.26 -17.66
C VAL A 209 9.53 2.74 -19.10
N ILE A 210 8.84 1.65 -19.47
CA ILE A 210 8.84 1.12 -20.84
C ILE A 210 8.30 2.17 -21.83
N GLY A 211 7.22 2.89 -21.45
CA GLY A 211 6.70 3.99 -22.25
C GLY A 211 7.75 5.06 -22.52
N GLN A 212 8.45 5.52 -21.46
CA GLN A 212 9.49 6.53 -21.58
C GLN A 212 10.69 6.05 -22.43
N VAL A 213 11.11 4.79 -22.29
CA VAL A 213 12.15 4.18 -23.12
C VAL A 213 11.75 4.19 -24.60
N LYS A 214 10.47 3.96 -24.91
CA LYS A 214 9.91 3.97 -26.27
C LYS A 214 9.50 5.38 -26.76
N GLY A 215 9.76 6.44 -25.98
CA GLY A 215 9.38 7.81 -26.32
C GLY A 215 7.86 8.07 -26.32
N ARG A 216 7.10 7.24 -25.58
CA ARG A 216 5.64 7.40 -25.43
C ARG A 216 5.30 7.82 -24.01
N SER A 217 4.25 8.64 -23.85
CA SER A 217 3.67 8.93 -22.55
C SER A 217 2.62 7.85 -22.24
N PRO A 218 2.82 7.01 -21.21
CA PRO A 218 1.83 6.02 -20.83
C PRO A 218 0.58 6.70 -20.26
N ASP A 219 -0.58 6.22 -20.68
CA ASP A 219 -1.85 6.63 -20.10
C ASP A 219 -2.10 5.94 -18.77
N MET A 220 -2.57 6.71 -17.78
CA MET A 220 -2.79 6.22 -16.42
C MET A 220 -3.87 5.13 -16.37
N LEU A 221 -4.96 5.31 -17.13
CA LEU A 221 -6.07 4.33 -17.16
C LEU A 221 -5.65 3.03 -17.81
N THR A 222 -4.91 3.11 -18.93
CA THR A 222 -4.37 1.94 -19.63
C THR A 222 -3.40 1.18 -18.73
N SER A 223 -2.52 1.89 -18.02
CA SER A 223 -1.57 1.28 -17.09
C SER A 223 -2.28 0.61 -15.91
N ALA A 224 -3.31 1.25 -15.35
CA ALA A 224 -4.10 0.68 -14.27
C ALA A 224 -4.92 -0.53 -14.74
N GLY A 225 -5.58 -0.44 -15.90
CA GLY A 225 -6.33 -1.55 -16.49
C GLY A 225 -5.45 -2.76 -16.77
N THR A 226 -4.25 -2.54 -17.33
CA THR A 226 -3.28 -3.63 -17.53
C THR A 226 -2.85 -4.26 -16.19
N ALA A 227 -2.59 -3.43 -15.16
CA ALA A 227 -2.23 -3.92 -13.85
C ALA A 227 -3.36 -4.74 -13.20
N SER A 228 -4.63 -4.33 -13.37
CA SER A 228 -5.77 -5.06 -12.82
C SER A 228 -5.94 -6.44 -13.47
N VAL A 229 -5.81 -6.50 -14.81
CA VAL A 229 -5.91 -7.76 -15.56
C VAL A 229 -4.78 -8.73 -15.15
N ILE A 230 -3.54 -8.25 -15.08
CA ILE A 230 -2.40 -9.09 -14.68
C ILE A 230 -2.60 -9.65 -13.28
N GLN A 231 -3.01 -8.80 -12.31
CA GLN A 231 -3.24 -9.26 -10.94
C GLN A 231 -4.39 -10.26 -10.84
N ALA A 232 -5.50 -10.01 -11.54
CA ALA A 232 -6.65 -10.93 -11.57
C ALA A 232 -6.33 -12.27 -12.23
N LEU A 233 -5.41 -12.30 -13.19
CA LEU A 233 -4.95 -13.57 -13.82
C LEU A 233 -4.04 -14.37 -12.89
N ILE A 234 -3.23 -13.68 -12.05
CA ILE A 234 -2.35 -14.35 -11.08
C ILE A 234 -3.15 -14.88 -9.89
N ASP A 235 -4.07 -14.06 -9.38
CA ASP A 235 -4.92 -14.38 -8.24
C ASP A 235 -6.33 -13.80 -8.47
N PRO A 236 -7.29 -14.62 -8.95
CA PRO A 236 -8.67 -14.16 -9.18
C PRO A 236 -9.37 -13.65 -7.91
N GLY A 237 -9.02 -14.17 -6.74
CA GLY A 237 -9.58 -13.74 -5.45
C GLY A 237 -9.24 -12.30 -5.06
N ILE A 238 -8.17 -11.74 -5.65
CA ILE A 238 -7.71 -10.38 -5.36
C ILE A 238 -8.76 -9.31 -5.67
N ILE A 239 -9.69 -9.59 -6.59
CA ILE A 239 -10.77 -8.65 -6.95
C ILE A 239 -11.66 -8.34 -5.74
N LEU A 240 -11.78 -9.26 -4.79
CA LEU A 240 -12.56 -9.10 -3.56
C LEU A 240 -11.74 -8.46 -2.42
N ASP A 241 -10.43 -8.29 -2.60
CA ASP A 241 -9.56 -7.64 -1.60
C ASP A 241 -9.87 -6.13 -1.50
N ALA A 242 -10.11 -5.66 -0.26
CA ALA A 242 -10.41 -4.26 0.01
C ALA A 242 -9.30 -3.31 -0.48
N GLY A 243 -8.04 -3.71 -0.32
CA GLY A 243 -6.88 -2.93 -0.75
C GLY A 243 -6.82 -2.79 -2.27
N PHE A 244 -7.18 -3.86 -3.01
CA PHE A 244 -7.30 -3.81 -4.46
C PHE A 244 -8.40 -2.84 -4.88
N GLN A 245 -9.62 -3.01 -4.36
CA GLN A 245 -10.78 -2.20 -4.73
C GLN A 245 -10.58 -0.71 -4.41
N LEU A 246 -10.17 -0.38 -3.19
CA LEU A 246 -9.92 1.01 -2.77
C LEU A 246 -8.85 1.68 -3.63
N SER A 247 -7.84 0.93 -3.98
CA SER A 247 -6.75 1.48 -4.73
C SER A 247 -7.09 1.73 -6.21
N PHE A 248 -7.83 0.82 -6.86
CA PHE A 248 -8.34 1.08 -8.21
C PHE A 248 -9.40 2.15 -8.23
N ALA A 249 -10.28 2.22 -7.22
CA ALA A 249 -11.23 3.31 -7.05
C ALA A 249 -10.52 4.68 -6.94
N ALA A 250 -9.40 4.76 -6.22
CA ALA A 250 -8.62 6.00 -6.13
C ALA A 250 -8.03 6.42 -7.49
N VAL A 251 -7.48 5.46 -8.27
CA VAL A 251 -6.95 5.73 -9.61
C VAL A 251 -8.06 6.18 -10.56
N LEU A 252 -9.20 5.49 -10.56
CA LEU A 252 -10.37 5.88 -11.35
C LEU A 252 -10.91 7.25 -10.91
N GLY A 253 -10.93 7.52 -9.60
CA GLY A 253 -11.32 8.81 -9.02
C GLY A 253 -10.44 9.97 -9.50
N MET A 254 -9.13 9.75 -9.62
CA MET A 254 -8.22 10.74 -10.20
C MET A 254 -8.43 10.92 -11.69
N ALA A 255 -8.54 9.83 -12.43
CA ALA A 255 -8.51 9.82 -13.88
C ALA A 255 -9.82 10.29 -14.50
N VAL A 256 -10.98 10.01 -13.91
CA VAL A 256 -12.29 10.33 -14.47
C VAL A 256 -12.93 11.53 -13.76
N PRO A 257 -13.48 11.44 -12.53
CA PRO A 257 -14.09 12.61 -11.88
C PRO A 257 -13.07 13.70 -11.59
N GLY A 258 -11.84 13.38 -11.20
CA GLY A 258 -10.80 14.36 -10.93
C GLY A 258 -10.40 15.18 -12.16
N ALA A 259 -10.20 14.52 -13.30
CA ALA A 259 -9.90 15.20 -14.56
C ALA A 259 -11.07 16.10 -15.01
N LEU A 260 -12.31 15.64 -14.82
CA LEU A 260 -13.50 16.41 -15.15
C LEU A 260 -13.67 17.61 -14.21
N MET A 261 -13.56 17.41 -12.90
CA MET A 261 -13.68 18.49 -11.91
C MET A 261 -12.62 19.58 -12.12
N LYS A 262 -11.39 19.20 -12.49
CA LYS A 262 -10.36 20.19 -12.87
C LYS A 262 -10.74 20.99 -14.12
N LYS A 263 -11.43 20.39 -15.08
CA LYS A 263 -11.95 21.12 -16.26
C LYS A 263 -13.12 22.03 -15.90
N LEU A 264 -13.95 21.64 -14.92
CA LEU A 264 -15.10 22.42 -14.47
C LEU A 264 -14.68 23.60 -13.60
N ILE A 265 -13.68 23.41 -12.75
CA ILE A 265 -13.12 24.39 -11.81
C ILE A 265 -11.69 24.73 -12.23
N PRO A 266 -11.49 25.49 -13.33
CA PRO A 266 -10.15 25.85 -13.76
C PRO A 266 -9.55 26.85 -12.78
N THR A 267 -8.54 26.41 -12.03
CA THR A 267 -7.83 27.24 -11.05
C THR A 267 -6.33 27.17 -11.25
N LYS A 268 -5.65 28.31 -11.07
CA LYS A 268 -4.19 28.38 -11.01
C LYS A 268 -3.66 28.12 -9.60
N ASN A 269 -4.54 28.15 -8.59
CA ASN A 269 -4.16 27.90 -7.21
C ASN A 269 -3.95 26.39 -7.00
N LYS A 270 -2.72 26.00 -6.67
CA LYS A 270 -2.33 24.59 -6.43
C LYS A 270 -3.12 23.95 -5.29
N VAL A 271 -3.40 24.70 -4.21
CA VAL A 271 -4.16 24.22 -3.05
C VAL A 271 -5.58 23.84 -3.47
N VAL A 272 -6.27 24.73 -4.17
CA VAL A 272 -7.64 24.45 -4.66
C VAL A 272 -7.64 23.28 -5.63
N SER A 273 -6.66 23.20 -6.54
CA SER A 273 -6.52 22.06 -7.46
C SER A 273 -6.33 20.73 -6.74
N THR A 274 -5.55 20.72 -5.64
CA THR A 274 -5.33 19.53 -4.84
C THR A 274 -6.58 19.15 -4.04
N LEU A 275 -7.30 20.13 -3.46
CA LEU A 275 -8.58 19.88 -2.78
C LEU A 275 -9.62 19.27 -3.72
N VAL A 276 -9.74 19.81 -4.94
CA VAL A 276 -10.64 19.26 -5.97
C VAL A 276 -10.27 17.81 -6.30
N MET A 277 -8.98 17.50 -6.40
CA MET A 277 -8.53 16.14 -6.65
C MET A 277 -8.81 15.21 -5.45
N ASN A 278 -8.52 15.65 -4.23
CA ASN A 278 -8.82 14.89 -3.01
C ASN A 278 -10.33 14.62 -2.90
N LEU A 279 -11.18 15.60 -3.19
CA LEU A 279 -12.63 15.42 -3.21
C LEU A 279 -13.06 14.36 -4.24
N ALA A 280 -12.49 14.39 -5.44
CA ALA A 280 -12.81 13.41 -6.49
C ALA A 280 -12.39 11.97 -6.07
N ILE A 281 -11.22 11.84 -5.45
CA ILE A 281 -10.74 10.55 -4.91
C ILE A 281 -11.67 10.09 -3.79
N THR A 282 -12.01 10.98 -2.85
CA THR A 282 -12.90 10.64 -1.73
C THR A 282 -14.30 10.25 -2.20
N LEU A 283 -14.85 10.90 -3.22
CA LEU A 283 -16.13 10.49 -3.81
C LEU A 283 -16.05 9.10 -4.46
N ALA A 284 -14.92 8.77 -5.08
CA ALA A 284 -14.73 7.46 -5.69
C ALA A 284 -14.45 6.34 -4.66
N THR A 285 -13.74 6.64 -3.58
CA THR A 285 -13.35 5.64 -2.57
C THR A 285 -14.33 5.58 -1.39
N GLY A 286 -15.06 6.65 -1.10
CA GLY A 286 -15.91 6.81 0.07
C GLY A 286 -16.93 5.68 0.28
N PRO A 287 -17.69 5.27 -0.73
CA PRO A 287 -18.64 4.15 -0.58
C PRO A 287 -17.97 2.84 -0.18
N LEU A 288 -16.77 2.58 -0.72
CA LEU A 288 -16.00 1.38 -0.35
C LEU A 288 -15.40 1.51 1.05
N VAL A 289 -14.96 2.70 1.45
CA VAL A 289 -14.48 2.96 2.83
C VAL A 289 -15.60 2.68 3.82
N ILE A 290 -16.80 3.19 3.56
CA ILE A 290 -17.98 2.94 4.38
C ILE A 290 -18.32 1.44 4.43
N PHE A 291 -18.25 0.74 3.30
CA PHE A 291 -18.55 -0.69 3.21
C PHE A 291 -17.60 -1.55 4.04
N TYR A 292 -16.27 -1.27 3.96
CA TYR A 292 -15.27 -2.09 4.64
C TYR A 292 -14.99 -1.68 6.08
N TYR A 293 -15.15 -0.39 6.41
CA TYR A 293 -14.77 0.14 7.72
C TYR A 293 -15.94 0.68 8.54
N TYR A 294 -17.16 0.70 8.00
CA TYR A 294 -18.41 1.14 8.66
C TYR A 294 -18.37 2.58 9.17
N GLN A 295 -17.39 3.36 8.76
CA GLN A 295 -17.18 4.74 9.18
C GLN A 295 -16.66 5.60 8.03
N PHE A 296 -16.98 6.89 8.08
CA PHE A 296 -16.51 7.86 7.10
C PHE A 296 -15.82 9.04 7.81
N PRO A 297 -14.49 9.22 7.63
CA PRO A 297 -13.72 10.32 8.22
C PRO A 297 -13.95 11.61 7.44
N LEU A 298 -14.73 12.54 8.00
CA LEU A 298 -15.16 13.75 7.29
C LEU A 298 -13.98 14.69 6.96
N TYR A 299 -13.04 14.84 7.90
CA TYR A 299 -11.91 15.77 7.75
C TYR A 299 -10.73 15.21 6.96
N SER A 300 -10.79 13.97 6.51
CA SER A 300 -9.73 13.31 5.74
C SER A 300 -9.33 14.09 4.47
N ILE A 301 -10.27 14.78 3.83
CA ILE A 301 -10.02 15.59 2.61
C ILE A 301 -9.02 16.70 2.90
N PHE A 302 -9.16 17.37 4.06
CA PHE A 302 -8.27 18.46 4.47
C PHE A 302 -6.95 17.94 5.01
N LEU A 303 -6.99 16.87 5.82
CA LEU A 303 -5.79 16.22 6.34
C LEU A 303 -4.89 15.72 5.21
N ASN A 304 -5.45 15.07 4.20
CA ASN A 304 -4.71 14.57 3.05
C ASN A 304 -4.05 15.68 2.21
N LEU A 305 -4.57 16.91 2.26
CA LEU A 305 -3.93 18.04 1.60
C LEU A 305 -2.51 18.31 2.12
N LEU A 306 -2.32 18.15 3.43
CA LEU A 306 -1.03 18.36 4.09
C LEU A 306 -0.22 17.07 4.20
N ILE A 307 -0.87 15.97 4.58
CA ILE A 307 -0.22 14.70 4.89
C ILE A 307 0.41 14.07 3.65
N VAL A 308 -0.32 14.01 2.52
CA VAL A 308 0.17 13.33 1.30
C VAL A 308 1.47 13.94 0.74
N PRO A 309 1.64 15.27 0.62
CA PRO A 309 2.92 15.84 0.19
C PRO A 309 4.06 15.55 1.17
N LEU A 310 3.80 15.59 2.47
CA LEU A 310 4.82 15.36 3.49
C LEU A 310 5.24 13.89 3.60
N VAL A 311 4.37 12.92 3.24
CA VAL A 311 4.76 11.51 3.10
C VAL A 311 5.95 11.35 2.16
N SER A 312 5.98 12.12 1.07
CA SER A 312 7.10 12.08 0.11
C SER A 312 8.43 12.48 0.76
N VAL A 313 8.40 13.45 1.66
CA VAL A 313 9.59 13.89 2.42
C VAL A 313 10.02 12.81 3.41
N ILE A 314 9.07 12.22 4.15
CA ILE A 314 9.36 11.11 5.08
C ILE A 314 10.07 9.98 4.35
N ILE A 315 9.48 9.51 3.22
CA ILE A 315 10.04 8.41 2.43
C ILE A 315 11.45 8.73 1.96
N PHE A 316 11.64 9.89 1.33
CA PHE A 316 12.92 10.27 0.75
C PHE A 316 14.01 10.39 1.82
N VAL A 317 13.74 11.13 2.90
CA VAL A 317 14.71 11.34 3.97
C VAL A 317 15.04 10.03 4.68
N SER A 318 14.03 9.21 5.00
CA SER A 318 14.25 7.92 5.65
C SER A 318 15.10 6.97 4.79
N ILE A 319 14.84 6.90 3.47
CA ILE A 319 15.67 6.09 2.56
C ILE A 319 17.12 6.59 2.54
N VAL A 320 17.32 7.91 2.49
CA VAL A 320 18.67 8.49 2.49
C VAL A 320 19.39 8.17 3.80
N VAL A 321 18.73 8.30 4.95
CA VAL A 321 19.31 7.98 6.27
C VAL A 321 19.65 6.50 6.36
N ILE A 322 18.73 5.60 5.97
CA ILE A 322 18.96 4.14 5.98
C ILE A 322 20.13 3.77 5.06
N ALA A 323 20.15 4.31 3.83
CA ALA A 323 21.23 4.06 2.88
C ALA A 323 22.58 4.55 3.42
N ALA A 324 22.61 5.74 4.00
CA ALA A 324 23.83 6.29 4.60
C ALA A 324 24.36 5.41 5.76
N MET A 325 23.46 4.92 6.63
CA MET A 325 23.82 4.02 7.73
C MET A 325 24.28 2.64 7.24
N LEU A 326 23.71 2.13 6.14
CA LEU A 326 24.13 0.87 5.55
C LEU A 326 25.49 0.95 4.86
N ILE A 327 25.79 2.10 4.21
CA ILE A 327 27.03 2.29 3.45
C ILE A 327 28.18 2.72 4.36
N PHE A 328 27.90 3.57 5.35
CA PHE A 328 28.89 4.19 6.23
C PHE A 328 28.63 3.88 7.72
N PRO A 329 28.50 2.60 8.14
CA PRO A 329 28.11 2.28 9.52
C PRO A 329 29.12 2.82 10.56
N GLY A 330 30.43 2.72 10.28
CA GLY A 330 31.47 3.16 11.22
C GLY A 330 31.58 4.66 11.44
N ILE A 331 31.09 5.48 10.49
CA ILE A 331 31.15 6.95 10.60
C ILE A 331 29.91 7.48 11.33
N LEU A 332 28.75 6.89 11.08
CA LEU A 332 27.46 7.38 11.56
C LEU A 332 27.10 6.82 12.94
N GLN A 333 27.48 5.59 13.26
CA GLN A 333 27.26 5.00 14.60
C GLN A 333 28.04 5.73 15.71
N GLY A 334 29.16 6.43 15.36
CA GLY A 334 29.91 7.27 16.28
C GLY A 334 29.49 8.75 16.29
N ASN A 335 28.55 9.16 15.44
CA ASN A 335 28.15 10.57 15.30
C ASN A 335 26.63 10.74 15.49
N GLU A 336 26.19 10.61 16.74
CA GLU A 336 24.77 10.74 17.11
C GLU A 336 24.15 12.06 16.65
N MET A 337 24.93 13.15 16.62
CA MET A 337 24.46 14.45 16.17
C MET A 337 24.09 14.44 14.68
N ALA A 338 24.89 13.82 13.82
CA ALA A 338 24.62 13.74 12.39
C ALA A 338 23.36 12.91 12.12
N VAL A 339 23.18 11.81 12.85
CA VAL A 339 21.99 10.95 12.78
C VAL A 339 20.76 11.70 13.26
N CYS A 340 20.85 12.42 14.38
CA CYS A 340 19.75 13.25 14.91
C CYS A 340 19.32 14.34 13.93
N ILE A 341 20.26 15.05 13.33
CA ILE A 341 19.98 16.10 12.32
C ILE A 341 19.28 15.48 11.09
N GLY A 342 19.75 14.32 10.60
CA GLY A 342 19.15 13.63 9.48
C GLY A 342 17.73 13.12 9.77
N ALA A 343 17.48 12.66 11.00
CA ALA A 343 16.18 12.15 11.42
C ALA A 343 15.16 13.24 11.79
N PHE A 344 15.63 14.43 12.16
CA PHE A 344 14.81 15.52 12.68
C PHE A 344 13.61 15.89 11.79
N PRO A 345 13.76 16.07 10.46
CA PRO A 345 12.62 16.42 9.61
C PRO A 345 11.51 15.36 9.65
N VAL A 346 11.87 14.08 9.72
CA VAL A 346 10.91 12.97 9.75
C VAL A 346 10.17 12.95 11.09
N LYS A 347 10.90 13.05 12.20
CA LYS A 347 10.31 13.10 13.54
C LYS A 347 9.36 14.30 13.69
N LEU A 348 9.76 15.45 13.17
CA LEU A 348 8.94 16.67 13.18
C LEU A 348 7.64 16.47 12.38
N ILE A 349 7.72 15.88 11.19
CA ILE A 349 6.54 15.64 10.35
C ILE A 349 5.60 14.62 11.03
N LEU A 350 6.12 13.55 11.63
CA LEU A 350 5.31 12.57 12.35
C LEU A 350 4.65 13.18 13.60
N ALA A 351 5.35 14.05 14.32
CA ALA A 351 4.77 14.81 15.43
C ALA A 351 3.62 15.72 14.95
N ILE A 352 3.81 16.43 13.82
CA ILE A 352 2.76 17.25 13.20
C ILE A 352 1.56 16.37 12.81
N TYR A 353 1.78 15.16 12.24
CA TYR A 353 0.69 14.25 11.89
C TYR A 353 -0.13 13.84 13.11
N ARG A 354 0.53 13.44 14.20
CA ARG A 354 -0.17 13.08 15.44
C ARG A 354 -0.99 14.25 15.96
N GLN A 355 -0.39 15.42 16.08
CA GLN A 355 -1.07 16.61 16.60
C GLN A 355 -2.28 17.03 15.74
N LEU A 356 -2.14 16.97 14.40
CA LEU A 356 -3.25 17.28 13.50
C LEU A 356 -4.38 16.27 13.61
N CYS A 357 -4.05 14.98 13.76
CA CYS A 357 -5.04 13.91 13.92
C CYS A 357 -5.78 14.03 15.27
N GLU A 358 -5.06 14.35 16.34
CA GLU A 358 -5.63 14.60 17.66
C GLU A 358 -6.60 15.80 17.62
N TRP A 359 -6.19 16.93 17.06
CA TRP A 359 -7.06 18.11 16.88
C TRP A 359 -8.29 17.79 16.00
N ALA A 360 -8.10 17.01 14.93
CA ALA A 360 -9.22 16.63 14.09
C ALA A 360 -10.24 15.76 14.82
N MET A 361 -9.81 14.94 15.80
CA MET A 361 -10.69 14.13 16.62
C MET A 361 -11.46 14.94 17.69
N GLU A 362 -10.96 16.12 18.08
CA GLU A 362 -11.68 17.04 18.97
C GLU A 362 -12.83 17.78 18.25
N LEU A 363 -12.80 17.81 16.92
CA LEU A 363 -13.84 18.47 16.14
C LEU A 363 -15.15 17.66 16.12
N PRO A 364 -16.33 18.32 16.09
CA PRO A 364 -17.60 17.62 16.01
C PRO A 364 -17.69 16.84 14.68
N PHE A 365 -18.30 15.64 14.75
CA PHE A 365 -18.47 14.76 13.58
C PHE A 365 -17.17 14.38 12.86
N TYR A 366 -16.06 14.24 13.59
CA TYR A 366 -14.77 13.81 13.01
C TYR A 366 -14.86 12.50 12.22
N SER A 367 -15.74 11.60 12.66
CA SER A 367 -16.06 10.35 11.98
C SER A 367 -17.56 10.09 12.06
N ILE A 368 -18.16 9.77 10.93
CA ILE A 368 -19.58 9.40 10.84
C ILE A 368 -19.65 7.89 10.81
N ASN A 369 -20.22 7.29 11.85
CA ASN A 369 -20.51 5.86 11.89
C ASN A 369 -21.77 5.59 11.06
N THR A 370 -21.63 4.94 9.94
CA THR A 370 -22.70 4.70 8.97
C THR A 370 -23.40 3.34 9.17
N GLY A 371 -22.75 2.43 9.91
CA GLY A 371 -23.20 1.05 10.01
C GLY A 371 -23.02 0.28 8.70
N HIS A 372 -23.65 -0.89 8.62
CA HIS A 372 -23.55 -1.77 7.46
C HIS A 372 -24.30 -1.20 6.25
N VAL A 373 -23.57 -0.95 5.18
CA VAL A 373 -24.14 -0.47 3.90
C VAL A 373 -24.24 -1.66 2.93
N SER A 374 -25.42 -1.83 2.31
CA SER A 374 -25.61 -2.92 1.34
C SER A 374 -24.88 -2.62 0.02
N VAL A 375 -24.45 -3.66 -0.67
CA VAL A 375 -23.85 -3.56 -2.01
C VAL A 375 -24.76 -2.80 -2.98
N MET A 376 -26.07 -2.95 -2.85
CA MET A 376 -27.04 -2.24 -3.69
C MET A 376 -26.94 -0.71 -3.52
N MET A 377 -26.75 -0.22 -2.29
CA MET A 377 -26.56 1.23 -2.04
C MET A 377 -25.29 1.76 -2.71
N ILE A 378 -24.21 0.98 -2.70
CA ILE A 378 -22.94 1.33 -3.36
C ILE A 378 -23.15 1.44 -4.88
N VAL A 379 -23.83 0.45 -5.47
CA VAL A 379 -24.13 0.46 -6.90
C VAL A 379 -24.97 1.67 -7.27
N VAL A 380 -26.04 1.97 -6.51
CA VAL A 380 -26.90 3.15 -6.73
C VAL A 380 -26.09 4.45 -6.63
N PHE A 381 -25.19 4.54 -5.64
CA PHE A 381 -24.32 5.72 -5.49
C PHE A 381 -23.43 5.93 -6.73
N TYR A 382 -22.75 4.88 -7.20
CA TYR A 382 -21.89 4.98 -8.38
C TYR A 382 -22.68 5.27 -9.66
N MET A 383 -23.87 4.71 -9.81
CA MET A 383 -24.77 5.04 -10.94
C MET A 383 -25.20 6.51 -10.90
N ALA A 384 -25.58 7.03 -9.73
CA ALA A 384 -25.91 8.42 -9.54
C ALA A 384 -24.69 9.33 -9.84
N MET A 385 -23.51 8.99 -9.34
CA MET A 385 -22.27 9.72 -9.59
C MET A 385 -21.97 9.80 -11.09
N VAL A 386 -22.04 8.67 -11.81
CA VAL A 386 -21.83 8.62 -13.26
C VAL A 386 -22.89 9.45 -13.98
N GLY A 387 -24.17 9.38 -13.57
CA GLY A 387 -25.25 10.20 -14.11
C GLY A 387 -24.99 11.70 -13.97
N VAL A 388 -24.59 12.13 -12.77
CA VAL A 388 -24.22 13.54 -12.50
C VAL A 388 -23.03 13.96 -13.37
N LEU A 389 -21.99 13.14 -13.48
CA LEU A 389 -20.83 13.45 -14.33
C LEU A 389 -21.22 13.61 -15.80
N ILE A 390 -22.09 12.74 -16.34
CA ILE A 390 -22.59 12.85 -17.71
C ILE A 390 -23.38 14.13 -17.90
N LEU A 391 -24.26 14.50 -16.95
CA LEU A 391 -25.04 15.73 -17.00
C LEU A 391 -24.14 16.99 -17.00
N LEU A 392 -23.11 17.00 -16.15
CA LEU A 392 -22.14 18.10 -16.09
C LEU A 392 -21.35 18.25 -17.40
N VAL A 393 -20.93 17.14 -18.02
CA VAL A 393 -20.27 17.17 -19.33
C VAL A 393 -21.20 17.71 -20.40
N ARG A 394 -22.47 17.28 -20.45
CA ARG A 394 -23.45 17.75 -21.42
C ARG A 394 -23.79 19.23 -21.23
N ALA A 395 -23.97 19.70 -20.00
CA ALA A 395 -24.22 21.10 -19.69
C ALA A 395 -23.07 21.99 -20.20
N LYS A 396 -21.81 21.61 -19.90
CA LYS A 396 -20.64 22.36 -20.35
C LYS A 396 -20.50 22.39 -21.88
N SER A 397 -20.78 21.29 -22.57
CA SER A 397 -20.75 21.23 -24.03
C SER A 397 -21.85 22.10 -24.67
N ALA A 398 -23.03 22.16 -24.05
CA ALA A 398 -24.12 23.00 -24.49
C ALA A 398 -23.80 24.52 -24.34
N ASP A 399 -23.15 24.90 -23.22
CA ASP A 399 -22.71 26.28 -23.00
C ASP A 399 -21.60 26.68 -23.99
N CYS A 400 -20.64 25.84 -24.26
CA CYS A 400 -19.63 26.06 -25.30
C CYS A 400 -20.24 26.22 -26.69
N ALA A 401 -21.26 25.43 -27.01
CA ALA A 401 -21.99 25.56 -28.28
C ALA A 401 -22.81 26.86 -28.37
N ARG A 402 -23.42 27.30 -27.26
CA ARG A 402 -24.12 28.60 -27.18
C ARG A 402 -23.17 29.79 -27.37
N VAL A 403 -22.02 29.77 -26.70
CA VAL A 403 -21.00 30.82 -26.83
C VAL A 403 -20.48 30.88 -28.26
N ARG A 404 -20.22 29.75 -28.90
CA ARG A 404 -19.78 29.66 -30.29
C ARG A 404 -20.83 30.21 -31.28
N ARG A 405 -22.12 29.90 -31.07
CA ARG A 405 -23.21 30.44 -31.90
C ARG A 405 -23.32 31.95 -31.73
N ARG A 406 -23.18 32.51 -30.51
CA ARG A 406 -23.21 33.94 -30.28
C ARG A 406 -22.03 34.67 -30.95
N MET A 407 -20.84 34.09 -30.97
CA MET A 407 -19.68 34.65 -31.67
C MET A 407 -19.86 34.65 -33.20
N VAL A 408 -20.47 33.60 -33.75
CA VAL A 408 -20.75 33.52 -35.21
C VAL A 408 -21.88 34.47 -35.64
N CYS A 409 -22.78 34.87 -34.74
CA CYS A 409 -23.83 35.87 -35.04
C CYS A 409 -23.37 37.33 -34.87
N LEU A 410 -22.14 37.55 -34.37
CA LEU A 410 -21.56 38.89 -34.18
C LEU A 410 -20.49 39.23 -35.24
N CYS A 411 -20.15 38.30 -36.12
CA CYS A 411 -19.42 38.49 -37.36
C CYS A 411 -20.36 38.49 -38.55
#